data_8de84c7b044261cf07d57669461e8501
#
_entry.id   8de84c7b044261cf07d57669461e8501
#
_cell.length_a   1.000
_cell.length_b   1.000
_cell.length_c   1.000
_cell.angle_alpha   90.00
_cell.angle_beta   90.00
_cell.angle_gamma   90.00
#
_symmetry.space_group_name_H-M   'P 1'
#
loop_
_entity.id
_entity.type
_entity.pdbx_description
1 polymer ?
#
loop_
_entity_poly.entity_id
_entity_poly.type
_entity_poly.pdbx_seq_one_letter_code
_entity_poly.pdbx_strand_id
1 'polypeptide(L)'
;MNHLPLIIKREYLTKVKNKSFILMTFLSPLIAIALLSFVGYLTSINNDTVRSIYVLDETGLLSETFKTSDQTIYTQLSEIDLETAKTLSNQEQAYGLLHIPDSPLESVSELIKFYSEESPSLTLMSSLESKIENKLSKLKLQNEGVDLSLIEASKTNVSI
;
A
#
# COMPACT_ATOMS: atom_id res chain seq x y z
N MET A 1 -3.66 -68.32 -10.00
CA MET A 1 -3.25 -67.53 -8.82
C MET A 1 -2.86 -66.12 -9.28
N ASN A 2 -3.57 -65.09 -8.82
CA ASN A 2 -3.27 -63.73 -9.27
C ASN A 2 -2.07 -63.15 -8.50
N HIS A 3 -0.90 -63.13 -9.13
CA HIS A 3 0.32 -62.57 -8.55
C HIS A 3 0.36 -61.01 -8.59
N LEU A 4 -0.59 -60.40 -9.29
CA LEU A 4 -0.67 -58.96 -9.49
C LEU A 4 -0.70 -58.16 -8.18
N PRO A 5 -1.56 -58.47 -7.16
CA PRO A 5 -1.59 -57.71 -5.90
C PRO A 5 -0.31 -57.84 -5.08
N LEU A 6 0.40 -58.96 -5.23
CA LEU A 6 1.67 -59.17 -4.53
C LEU A 6 2.80 -58.28 -5.10
N ILE A 7 2.83 -58.11 -6.43
CA ILE A 7 3.75 -57.25 -7.13
C ILE A 7 3.49 -55.77 -6.78
N ILE A 8 2.22 -55.37 -6.85
CA ILE A 8 1.82 -54.00 -6.50
C ILE A 8 2.19 -53.67 -5.03
N LYS A 9 1.90 -54.59 -4.11
CA LYS A 9 2.25 -54.41 -2.69
C LYS A 9 3.75 -54.28 -2.46
N ARG A 10 4.56 -55.07 -3.15
CA ARG A 10 6.01 -55.00 -3.05
C ARG A 10 6.57 -53.70 -3.62
N GLU A 11 6.12 -53.30 -4.79
CA GLU A 11 6.50 -52.03 -5.43
C GLU A 11 6.12 -50.83 -4.57
N TYR A 12 4.90 -50.80 -4.06
CA TYR A 12 4.40 -49.76 -3.18
C TYR A 12 5.23 -49.64 -1.90
N LEU A 13 5.47 -50.74 -1.21
CA LEU A 13 6.26 -50.77 0.02
C LEU A 13 7.71 -50.36 -0.19
N THR A 14 8.30 -50.71 -1.36
CA THR A 14 9.66 -50.31 -1.72
C THR A 14 9.76 -48.80 -1.93
N LYS A 15 8.77 -48.17 -2.57
CA LYS A 15 8.74 -46.73 -2.80
C LYS A 15 8.42 -45.97 -1.53
N VAL A 16 7.43 -46.38 -0.74
CA VAL A 16 7.01 -45.68 0.50
C VAL A 16 8.05 -45.81 1.62
N LYS A 17 8.85 -46.93 1.65
CA LYS A 17 9.94 -47.10 2.61
C LYS A 17 11.25 -46.41 2.17
N ASN A 18 11.30 -45.85 0.99
CA ASN A 18 12.45 -45.07 0.56
C ASN A 18 12.55 -43.78 1.35
N LYS A 19 13.65 -43.60 2.10
CA LYS A 19 13.89 -42.43 2.94
C LYS A 19 13.78 -41.13 2.13
N SER A 20 14.26 -41.13 0.90
CA SER A 20 14.17 -39.96 0.01
C SER A 20 12.75 -39.61 -0.37
N PHE A 21 11.87 -40.62 -0.60
CA PHE A 21 10.45 -40.42 -0.90
C PHE A 21 9.72 -39.80 0.32
N ILE A 22 9.92 -40.38 1.51
CA ILE A 22 9.32 -39.88 2.75
C ILE A 22 9.79 -38.44 3.00
N LEU A 23 11.08 -38.19 2.88
CA LEU A 23 11.65 -36.87 3.13
C LEU A 23 11.07 -35.82 2.18
N MET A 24 11.04 -36.11 0.88
CA MET A 24 10.46 -35.19 -0.12
C MET A 24 8.97 -34.96 0.08
N THR A 25 8.20 -36.02 0.42
CA THR A 25 6.76 -35.92 0.58
C THR A 25 6.35 -35.07 1.79
N PHE A 26 7.11 -35.13 2.88
CA PHE A 26 6.81 -34.35 4.10
C PHE A 26 7.55 -33.03 4.14
N LEU A 27 8.77 -32.96 3.61
CA LEU A 27 9.59 -31.75 3.64
C LEU A 27 9.03 -30.65 2.70
N SER A 28 8.53 -31.04 1.52
CA SER A 28 8.00 -30.07 0.55
C SER A 28 6.85 -29.23 1.09
N PRO A 29 5.76 -29.77 1.66
CA PRO A 29 4.70 -28.96 2.25
C PRO A 29 5.18 -28.17 3.48
N LEU A 30 6.13 -28.69 4.24
CA LEU A 30 6.68 -28.01 5.40
C LEU A 30 7.49 -26.77 5.01
N ILE A 31 8.31 -26.88 3.95
CA ILE A 31 9.01 -25.74 3.37
C ILE A 31 8.01 -24.71 2.80
N ALA A 32 6.95 -25.15 2.13
CA ALA A 32 5.95 -24.24 1.60
C ALA A 32 5.25 -23.43 2.71
N ILE A 33 4.87 -24.09 3.80
CA ILE A 33 4.28 -23.44 4.97
C ILE A 33 5.28 -22.46 5.61
N ALA A 34 6.55 -22.86 5.76
CA ALA A 34 7.58 -22.00 6.32
C ALA A 34 7.80 -20.74 5.47
N LEU A 35 7.85 -20.87 4.15
CA LEU A 35 7.98 -19.74 3.24
C LEU A 35 6.76 -18.79 3.32
N LEU A 36 5.55 -19.32 3.32
CA LEU A 36 4.33 -18.51 3.46
C LEU A 36 4.30 -17.77 4.80
N SER A 37 4.67 -18.45 5.88
CA SER A 37 4.76 -17.84 7.22
C SER A 37 5.83 -16.75 7.27
N PHE A 38 6.96 -16.96 6.63
CA PHE A 38 8.05 -15.98 6.55
C PHE A 38 7.64 -14.73 5.77
N VAL A 39 6.98 -14.90 4.62
CA VAL A 39 6.44 -13.78 3.85
C VAL A 39 5.38 -13.02 4.66
N GLY A 40 4.46 -13.71 5.33
CA GLY A 40 3.48 -13.09 6.22
C GLY A 40 4.11 -12.30 7.37
N TYR A 41 5.16 -12.84 7.98
CA TYR A 41 5.93 -12.16 9.02
C TYR A 41 6.61 -10.88 8.51
N LEU A 42 7.26 -10.93 7.33
CA LEU A 42 7.88 -9.74 6.72
C LEU A 42 6.83 -8.66 6.39
N THR A 43 5.66 -9.06 5.92
CA THR A 43 4.56 -8.12 5.64
C THR A 43 4.06 -7.45 6.92
N SER A 44 3.96 -8.20 8.02
CA SER A 44 3.54 -7.65 9.32
C SER A 44 4.52 -6.58 9.82
N ILE A 45 5.82 -6.88 9.82
CA ILE A 45 6.85 -5.91 10.27
C ILE A 45 6.80 -4.62 9.45
N ASN A 46 6.60 -4.73 8.13
CA ASN A 46 6.58 -3.55 7.25
C ASN A 46 5.32 -2.68 7.45
N ASN A 47 4.24 -3.25 7.98
CA ASN A 47 3.00 -2.51 8.25
C ASN A 47 3.01 -1.81 9.62
N ASP A 48 3.87 -2.22 10.55
CA ASP A 48 3.92 -1.66 11.91
C ASP A 48 4.77 -0.37 12.02
N THR A 49 5.46 0.04 10.95
CA THR A 49 6.23 1.29 10.94
C THR A 49 5.32 2.49 10.70
N VAL A 50 5.22 3.36 11.70
CA VAL A 50 4.57 4.67 11.56
C VAL A 50 5.40 5.51 10.59
N ARG A 51 4.77 5.99 9.52
CA ARG A 51 5.42 6.80 8.49
C ARG A 51 5.12 8.27 8.71
N SER A 52 6.14 9.10 8.78
CA SER A 52 5.99 10.56 8.80
C SER A 52 6.07 11.10 7.38
N ILE A 53 5.04 11.80 6.93
CA ILE A 53 4.95 12.43 5.61
C ILE A 53 4.77 13.92 5.78
N TYR A 54 5.66 14.68 5.20
CA TYR A 54 5.51 16.12 5.11
C TYR A 54 4.64 16.48 3.90
N VAL A 55 3.75 17.44 4.06
CA VAL A 55 2.85 17.92 3.01
C VAL A 55 3.06 19.41 2.82
N LEU A 56 3.55 19.79 1.65
CA LEU A 56 3.63 21.17 1.22
C LEU A 56 2.52 21.41 0.19
N ASP A 57 1.41 21.98 0.66
CA ASP A 57 0.25 22.31 -0.17
C ASP A 57 0.19 23.83 -0.37
N GLU A 58 0.74 24.29 -1.49
CA GLU A 58 0.76 25.70 -1.86
C GLU A 58 -0.61 26.21 -2.31
N THR A 59 -1.52 25.30 -2.71
CA THR A 59 -2.89 25.66 -3.09
C THR A 59 -3.83 25.86 -1.89
N GLY A 60 -3.50 25.23 -0.75
CA GLY A 60 -4.36 25.16 0.43
C GLY A 60 -5.65 24.33 0.25
N LEU A 61 -5.86 23.72 -0.92
CA LEU A 61 -7.09 22.99 -1.24
C LEU A 61 -7.16 21.59 -0.62
N LEU A 62 -6.00 20.99 -0.35
CA LEU A 62 -5.86 19.60 0.07
C LEU A 62 -5.44 19.45 1.54
N SER A 63 -5.20 20.55 2.27
CA SER A 63 -4.69 20.55 3.63
C SER A 63 -5.52 19.70 4.61
N GLU A 64 -6.85 19.73 4.49
CA GLU A 64 -7.76 18.94 5.34
C GLU A 64 -7.85 17.46 4.93
N THR A 65 -7.30 17.09 3.78
CA THR A 65 -7.38 15.73 3.22
C THR A 65 -6.43 14.78 3.95
N PHE A 66 -5.30 15.30 4.41
CA PHE A 66 -4.24 14.52 5.03
C PHE A 66 -4.36 14.58 6.55
N LYS A 67 -5.19 13.69 7.11
CA LYS A 67 -5.35 13.51 8.55
C LYS A 67 -4.46 12.37 9.03
N THR A 68 -3.77 12.60 10.14
CA THR A 68 -2.95 11.60 10.81
C THR A 68 -3.78 10.35 11.15
N SER A 69 -3.22 9.20 10.91
CA SER A 69 -3.76 7.89 11.24
C SER A 69 -2.73 7.08 12.04
N ASP A 70 -3.11 5.91 12.54
CA ASP A 70 -2.22 5.06 13.35
C ASP A 70 -0.92 4.67 12.61
N GLN A 71 -0.96 4.61 11.28
CA GLN A 71 0.16 4.19 10.43
C GLN A 71 0.87 5.33 9.69
N THR A 72 0.27 6.53 9.65
CA THR A 72 0.82 7.66 8.90
C THR A 72 0.56 8.97 9.61
N ILE A 73 1.63 9.68 9.93
CA ILE A 73 1.58 11.03 10.49
C ILE A 73 1.80 12.00 9.34
N TYR A 74 0.85 12.91 9.13
CA TYR A 74 0.97 13.98 8.15
C TYR A 74 1.31 15.30 8.85
N THR A 75 2.44 15.91 8.46
CA THR A 75 2.89 17.20 8.96
C THR A 75 2.73 18.23 7.84
N GLN A 76 1.82 19.19 8.05
CA GLN A 76 1.60 20.28 7.08
C GLN A 76 2.74 21.28 7.18
N LEU A 77 3.31 21.65 6.03
CA LEU A 77 4.28 22.70 5.88
C LEU A 77 3.60 23.89 5.20
N SER A 78 3.83 25.10 5.73
CA SER A 78 3.32 26.34 5.17
C SER A 78 4.41 27.41 5.20
N GLU A 79 4.31 28.36 4.28
CA GLU A 79 5.19 29.52 4.20
C GLU A 79 6.68 29.21 4.00
N ILE A 80 6.99 28.06 3.38
CA ILE A 80 8.35 27.68 3.02
C ILE A 80 8.41 27.26 1.54
N ASP A 81 9.57 27.44 0.93
CA ASP A 81 9.81 26.98 -0.44
C ASP A 81 10.08 25.47 -0.51
N LEU A 82 9.97 24.91 -1.71
CA LEU A 82 10.13 23.48 -1.95
C LEU A 82 11.52 22.95 -1.53
N GLU A 83 12.59 23.71 -1.77
CA GLU A 83 13.95 23.26 -1.42
C GLU A 83 14.16 23.21 0.10
N THR A 84 13.61 24.18 0.82
CA THR A 84 13.60 24.17 2.28
C THR A 84 12.75 23.01 2.82
N ALA A 85 11.59 22.75 2.20
CA ALA A 85 10.74 21.62 2.57
C ALA A 85 11.43 20.26 2.36
N LYS A 86 12.15 20.06 1.25
CA LYS A 86 12.98 18.87 1.00
C LYS A 86 14.08 18.71 2.04
N THR A 87 14.78 19.79 2.33
CA THR A 87 15.87 19.77 3.32
C THR A 87 15.35 19.40 4.70
N LEU A 88 14.23 19.99 5.11
CA LEU A 88 13.58 19.69 6.39
C LEU A 88 13.11 18.23 6.45
N SER A 89 12.47 17.75 5.39
CA SER A 89 12.00 16.35 5.28
C SER A 89 13.16 15.36 5.46
N ASN A 90 14.31 15.64 4.86
CA ASN A 90 15.50 14.79 4.96
C ASN A 90 16.14 14.88 6.35
N GLN A 91 16.25 16.07 6.92
CA GLN A 91 16.83 16.28 8.27
C GLN A 91 16.02 15.56 9.35
N GLU A 92 14.71 15.61 9.26
CA GLU A 92 13.78 14.93 10.19
C GLU A 92 13.56 13.45 9.84
N GLN A 93 14.28 12.92 8.84
CA GLN A 93 14.18 11.53 8.39
C GLN A 93 12.73 11.13 8.08
N ALA A 94 11.98 12.05 7.46
CA ALA A 94 10.63 11.77 7.04
C ALA A 94 10.61 10.71 5.93
N TYR A 95 9.56 9.90 5.90
CA TYR A 95 9.36 8.91 4.85
C TYR A 95 9.27 9.55 3.45
N GLY A 96 8.78 10.79 3.38
CA GLY A 96 8.76 11.57 2.15
C GLY A 96 8.02 12.90 2.30
N LEU A 97 8.10 13.67 1.22
CA LEU A 97 7.46 14.98 1.07
C LEU A 97 6.47 14.93 -0.10
N LEU A 98 5.21 15.18 0.18
CA LEU A 98 4.18 15.42 -0.83
C LEU A 98 4.13 16.91 -1.16
N HIS A 99 4.41 17.28 -2.40
CA HIS A 99 4.36 18.65 -2.88
C HIS A 99 3.19 18.85 -3.84
N ILE A 100 2.36 19.81 -3.53
CA ILE A 100 1.19 20.24 -4.30
C ILE A 100 1.44 21.71 -4.68
N PRO A 101 1.92 21.98 -5.91
CA PRO A 101 2.30 23.34 -6.33
C PRO A 101 1.07 24.21 -6.53
N ASP A 102 1.26 25.53 -6.38
CA ASP A 102 0.22 26.52 -6.70
C ASP A 102 -0.08 26.49 -8.20
N SER A 103 -1.24 25.98 -8.54
CA SER A 103 -1.68 25.79 -9.92
C SER A 103 -3.21 25.69 -10.00
N PRO A 104 -3.80 25.99 -11.18
CA PRO A 104 -5.25 25.84 -11.38
C PRO A 104 -5.74 24.43 -11.10
N LEU A 105 -6.97 24.32 -10.56
CA LEU A 105 -7.58 23.04 -10.18
C LEU A 105 -7.63 22.01 -11.32
N GLU A 106 -7.68 22.46 -12.58
CA GLU A 106 -7.70 21.61 -13.76
C GLU A 106 -6.39 20.88 -14.00
N SER A 107 -5.26 21.53 -13.69
CA SER A 107 -3.90 21.05 -13.99
C SER A 107 -3.12 20.56 -12.76
N VAL A 108 -3.56 20.90 -11.55
CA VAL A 108 -2.84 20.58 -10.31
C VAL A 108 -2.53 19.08 -10.19
N SER A 109 -3.43 18.21 -10.60
CA SER A 109 -3.27 16.76 -10.52
C SER A 109 -2.06 16.21 -11.25
N GLU A 110 -1.62 16.87 -12.33
CA GLU A 110 -0.47 16.46 -13.15
C GLU A 110 0.86 16.95 -12.57
N LEU A 111 0.81 17.94 -11.68
CA LEU A 111 1.97 18.62 -11.13
C LEU A 111 2.34 18.16 -9.71
N ILE A 112 1.45 17.39 -9.05
CA ILE A 112 1.71 16.85 -7.72
C ILE A 112 2.87 15.86 -7.79
N LYS A 113 3.82 16.00 -6.84
CA LYS A 113 5.00 15.13 -6.76
C LYS A 113 5.22 14.63 -5.35
N PHE A 114 5.67 13.39 -5.25
CA PHE A 114 6.14 12.80 -4.02
C PHE A 114 7.67 12.62 -4.07
N TYR A 115 8.37 13.18 -3.11
CA TYR A 115 9.82 13.09 -2.97
C TYR A 115 10.15 12.19 -1.78
N SER A 116 11.01 11.21 -1.97
CA SER A 116 11.50 10.32 -0.91
C SER A 116 12.90 9.83 -1.25
N GLU A 117 13.71 9.52 -0.25
CA GLU A 117 15.05 8.93 -0.46
C GLU A 117 14.95 7.45 -0.86
N GLU A 118 13.96 6.75 -0.32
CA GLU A 118 13.70 5.34 -0.65
C GLU A 118 12.48 5.21 -1.58
N SER A 119 12.37 4.07 -2.25
CA SER A 119 11.21 3.79 -3.08
C SER A 119 9.94 3.65 -2.21
N PRO A 120 8.94 4.51 -2.39
CA PRO A 120 7.72 4.44 -1.59
C PRO A 120 6.94 3.16 -1.85
N SER A 121 6.24 2.66 -0.83
CA SER A 121 5.39 1.48 -1.00
C SER A 121 4.21 1.77 -1.92
N LEU A 122 3.86 0.81 -2.78
CA LEU A 122 2.71 0.93 -3.70
C LEU A 122 1.40 1.20 -2.96
N THR A 123 1.21 0.58 -1.80
CA THR A 123 0.02 0.79 -0.97
C THR A 123 -0.11 2.23 -0.50
N LEU A 124 1.00 2.86 -0.09
CA LEU A 124 1.00 4.26 0.31
C LEU A 124 0.68 5.16 -0.88
N MET A 125 1.36 4.95 -2.02
CA MET A 125 1.15 5.77 -3.22
C MET A 125 -0.30 5.70 -3.67
N SER A 126 -0.88 4.50 -3.78
CA SER A 126 -2.28 4.32 -4.14
C SER A 126 -3.24 4.97 -3.13
N SER A 127 -2.92 4.95 -1.84
CA SER A 127 -3.71 5.63 -0.81
C SER A 127 -3.65 7.16 -0.96
N LEU A 128 -2.47 7.73 -1.23
CA LEU A 128 -2.30 9.17 -1.46
C LEU A 128 -3.05 9.60 -2.74
N GLU A 129 -2.85 8.88 -3.84
CA GLU A 129 -3.54 9.11 -5.11
C GLU A 129 -5.06 9.12 -4.92
N SER A 130 -5.61 8.09 -4.29
CA SER A 130 -7.06 7.99 -4.04
C SER A 130 -7.60 9.14 -3.18
N LYS A 131 -6.85 9.57 -2.17
CA LYS A 131 -7.24 10.72 -1.33
C LYS A 131 -7.27 12.01 -2.15
N ILE A 132 -6.23 12.24 -2.94
CA ILE A 132 -6.08 13.42 -3.80
C ILE A 132 -7.18 13.46 -4.86
N GLU A 133 -7.35 12.37 -5.61
CA GLU A 133 -8.37 12.24 -6.66
C GLU A 133 -9.77 12.48 -6.13
N ASN A 134 -10.11 11.85 -4.99
CA ASN A 134 -11.42 12.04 -4.36
C ASN A 134 -11.67 13.50 -3.98
N LYS A 135 -10.67 14.19 -3.43
CA LYS A 135 -10.83 15.59 -3.04
C LYS A 135 -10.90 16.52 -4.24
N LEU A 136 -9.99 16.35 -5.23
CA LEU A 136 -9.98 17.16 -6.44
C LEU A 136 -11.25 16.96 -7.27
N SER A 137 -11.75 15.73 -7.38
CA SER A 137 -13.02 15.43 -8.07
C SER A 137 -14.18 16.14 -7.40
N LYS A 138 -14.24 16.11 -6.06
CA LYS A 138 -15.27 16.86 -5.32
C LYS A 138 -15.19 18.37 -5.56
N LEU A 139 -13.99 18.94 -5.55
CA LEU A 139 -13.78 20.37 -5.81
C LEU A 139 -14.16 20.76 -7.24
N LYS A 140 -13.82 19.93 -8.23
CA LYS A 140 -14.23 20.15 -9.64
C LYS A 140 -15.76 20.14 -9.78
N LEU A 141 -16.44 19.16 -9.19
CA LEU A 141 -17.90 19.09 -9.21
C LEU A 141 -18.55 20.29 -8.52
N GLN A 142 -17.99 20.76 -7.41
CA GLN A 142 -18.47 21.99 -6.73
C GLN A 142 -18.32 23.24 -7.62
N ASN A 143 -17.18 23.36 -8.31
CA ASN A 143 -16.97 24.47 -9.26
C ASN A 143 -17.94 24.45 -10.43
N GLU A 144 -18.36 23.27 -10.86
CA GLU A 144 -19.40 23.09 -11.91
C GLU A 144 -20.82 23.27 -11.38
N GLY A 145 -20.99 23.62 -10.11
CA GLY A 145 -22.30 23.87 -9.49
C GLY A 145 -23.08 22.59 -9.11
N VAL A 146 -22.41 21.45 -9.07
CA VAL A 146 -23.03 20.18 -8.66
C VAL A 146 -23.15 20.14 -7.14
N ASP A 147 -24.34 19.88 -6.62
CA ASP A 147 -24.59 19.70 -5.19
C ASP A 147 -24.03 18.34 -4.71
N LEU A 148 -22.93 18.40 -3.95
CA LEU A 148 -22.27 17.20 -3.41
C LEU A 148 -23.17 16.42 -2.45
N SER A 149 -24.15 17.06 -1.81
CA SER A 149 -25.08 16.39 -0.90
C SER A 149 -25.92 15.34 -1.63
N LEU A 150 -26.28 15.61 -2.87
CA LEU A 150 -27.02 14.67 -3.72
C LEU A 150 -26.15 13.46 -4.13
N ILE A 151 -24.86 13.69 -4.36
CA ILE A 151 -23.91 12.62 -4.69
C ILE A 151 -23.65 11.73 -3.47
N GLU A 152 -23.48 12.31 -2.29
CA GLU A 152 -23.28 11.54 -1.06
C GLU A 152 -24.53 10.74 -0.67
N ALA A 153 -25.71 11.31 -0.86
CA ALA A 153 -26.98 10.62 -0.63
C ALA A 153 -27.21 9.44 -1.62
N SER A 154 -26.62 9.52 -2.81
CA SER A 154 -26.75 8.46 -3.83
C SER A 154 -25.72 7.33 -3.69
N LYS A 155 -24.71 7.47 -2.83
CA LYS A 155 -23.72 6.43 -2.59
C LYS A 155 -24.35 5.26 -1.86
N THR A 156 -24.48 4.13 -2.54
CA THR A 156 -24.91 2.88 -1.92
C THR A 156 -23.69 2.17 -1.34
N ASN A 157 -23.61 2.09 -0.02
CA ASN A 157 -22.61 1.25 0.64
C ASN A 157 -23.08 -0.21 0.58
N VAL A 158 -22.38 -1.02 -0.20
CA VAL A 158 -22.56 -2.48 -0.17
C VAL A 158 -21.46 -3.04 0.74
N SER A 159 -21.87 -3.59 1.89
CA SER A 159 -21.01 -4.41 2.77
C SER A 159 -21.29 -5.87 2.44
N ILE A 160 -20.28 -6.60 1.99
CA ILE A 160 -20.32 -8.05 1.75
C ILE A 160 -19.61 -8.74 2.89
#